data_de67b6ca3799967e4899a64b7c7812b7
#
_entry.id   de67b6ca3799967e4899a64b7c7812b7
#
_cell.length_a   1.000
_cell.length_b   1.000
_cell.length_c   1.000
_cell.angle_alpha   90.00
_cell.angle_beta   90.00
_cell.angle_gamma   90.00
#
_symmetry.space_group_name_H-M   'P 1'
#
loop_
_entity.id
_entity.type
_entity.pdbx_description
1 polymer ?
#
loop_
_entity_poly.entity_id
_entity_poly.type
_entity_poly.pdbx_seq_one_letter_code
_entity_poly.pdbx_strand_id
1 'polypeptide(L)' 'MMVWCVSWYNKHGERRIEWNVPDPYFLRDRLIEDGIDESRIDIYEKDVS' A
#
# COMPACT_ATOMS: atom_id res chain seq x y z
N MET A 1 -5.36 6.65 17.52
CA MET A 1 -4.78 7.39 16.40
C MET A 1 -4.82 6.53 15.15
N MET A 2 -5.35 7.07 14.07
CA MET A 2 -5.47 6.33 12.81
C MET A 2 -4.30 6.66 11.90
N VAL A 3 -3.75 5.64 11.29
CA VAL A 3 -2.68 5.80 10.30
C VAL A 3 -3.07 5.10 9.01
N TRP A 4 -2.56 5.60 7.89
CA TRP A 4 -2.77 4.97 6.59
C TRP A 4 -1.77 3.84 6.39
N CYS A 5 -2.29 2.74 5.88
CA CYS A 5 -1.46 1.58 5.52
C CYS A 5 -1.73 1.25 4.06
N VAL A 6 -0.70 0.73 3.40
CA VAL A 6 -0.82 0.26 2.01
C VAL A 6 -0.25 -1.15 1.97
N SER A 7 -1.02 -2.08 1.43
CA SER A 7 -0.54 -3.45 1.22
C SER A 7 -0.70 -3.83 -0.24
N TRP A 8 0.18 -4.69 -0.71
CA TRP A 8 0.14 -5.13 -2.11
C TRP A 8 0.87 -6.46 -2.25
N TYR A 9 0.65 -7.11 -3.39
CA TYR A 9 1.42 -8.28 -3.79
C TYR A 9 2.41 -7.86 -4.86
N ASN A 10 3.70 -8.14 -4.62
CA ASN A 10 4.74 -7.79 -5.58
C ASN A 10 4.75 -8.77 -6.77
N LYS A 11 5.71 -8.58 -7.69
CA LYS A 11 5.82 -9.40 -8.89
C LYS A 11 6.13 -10.87 -8.60
N HIS A 12 6.66 -11.14 -7.42
CA HIS A 12 6.99 -12.50 -6.97
C HIS A 12 5.85 -13.14 -6.18
N GLY A 13 4.71 -12.45 -6.05
CA GLY A 13 3.58 -12.93 -5.28
C GLY A 13 3.71 -12.77 -3.77
N GLU A 14 4.71 -12.04 -3.32
CA GLU A 14 4.93 -11.78 -1.91
C GLU A 14 4.09 -10.60 -1.44
N ARG A 15 3.46 -10.73 -0.27
CA ARG A 15 2.69 -9.64 0.32
C ARG A 15 3.62 -8.66 1.01
N ARG A 16 3.44 -7.38 0.69
CA ARG A 16 4.19 -6.28 1.28
C ARG A 16 3.22 -5.33 1.96
N ILE A 17 3.65 -4.75 3.08
CA ILE A 17 2.83 -3.79 3.84
C ILE A 17 3.72 -2.62 4.25
N GLU A 18 3.24 -1.41 3.99
CA GLU A 18 3.84 -0.19 4.50
C GLU A 18 2.90 0.44 5.51
N TRP A 19 3.45 0.80 6.65
CA TRP A 19 2.71 1.36 7.77
C TRP A 19 2.92 2.87 7.86
N ASN A 20 1.89 3.56 8.29
CA ASN A 20 1.97 5.01 8.56
C ASN A 20 2.47 5.77 7.34
N VAL A 21 1.82 5.51 6.21
CA VAL A 21 2.18 6.13 4.93
C VAL A 21 1.56 7.53 4.89
N PRO A 22 2.37 8.58 4.73
CA PRO A 22 1.84 9.96 4.75
C PRO A 22 0.96 10.27 3.54
N ASP A 23 1.26 9.68 2.39
CA ASP A 23 0.43 9.87 1.19
C ASP A 23 0.24 8.51 0.50
N PRO A 24 -0.83 7.77 0.89
CA PRO A 24 -1.04 6.43 0.35
C PRO A 24 -1.33 6.41 -1.15
N TYR A 25 -1.95 7.46 -1.68
CA TYR A 25 -2.27 7.50 -3.11
C TYR A 25 -1.02 7.74 -3.95
N PHE A 26 -0.06 8.51 -3.42
CA PHE A 26 1.23 8.67 -4.07
C PHE A 26 1.99 7.35 -4.14
N LEU A 27 1.99 6.59 -3.04
CA LEU A 27 2.63 5.27 -3.03
C LEU A 27 1.94 4.33 -4.01
N ARG A 28 0.60 4.34 -4.06
CA ARG A 28 -0.15 3.52 -5.02
C ARG A 28 0.28 3.84 -6.45
N ASP A 29 0.37 5.12 -6.79
CA ASP A 29 0.76 5.52 -8.15
C ASP A 29 2.16 5.03 -8.50
N ARG A 30 3.09 5.08 -7.53
CA ARG A 30 4.44 4.57 -7.71
C ARG A 30 4.45 3.06 -7.95
N LEU A 31 3.64 2.33 -7.21
CA LEU A 31 3.52 0.89 -7.36
C LEU A 31 2.97 0.52 -8.75
N ILE A 32 1.98 1.27 -9.20
CA ILE A 32 1.41 1.05 -10.54
C ILE A 32 2.47 1.31 -11.62
N GLU A 33 3.25 2.37 -11.48
CA GLU A 33 4.36 2.65 -12.38
C GLU A 33 5.39 1.52 -12.42
N ASP A 34 5.59 0.87 -11.27
CA ASP A 34 6.53 -0.26 -11.16
C ASP A 34 5.94 -1.57 -11.71
N GLY A 35 4.70 -1.53 -12.19
CA GLY A 35 4.07 -2.70 -12.82
C GLY A 35 3.19 -3.53 -11.87
N ILE A 36 2.89 -3.02 -10.70
CA ILE A 36 1.95 -3.69 -9.78
C ILE A 36 0.52 -3.38 -10.24
N ASP A 37 -0.30 -4.40 -10.39
CA ASP A 37 -1.70 -4.23 -10.79
C ASP A 37 -2.47 -3.52 -9.68
N GLU A 38 -3.26 -2.53 -10.05
CA GLU A 38 -4.06 -1.75 -9.10
C GLU A 38 -4.96 -2.65 -8.25
N SER A 39 -5.49 -3.72 -8.82
CA SER A 39 -6.36 -4.66 -8.11
C SER A 39 -5.65 -5.40 -6.98
N ARG A 40 -4.32 -5.36 -6.95
CA ARG A 40 -3.50 -6.01 -5.92
C ARG A 40 -3.05 -5.04 -4.84
N ILE A 41 -3.50 -3.79 -4.88
CA ILE A 41 -3.10 -2.75 -3.94
C ILE A 41 -4.28 -2.38 -3.06
N ASP A 42 -4.10 -2.46 -1.74
CA ASP A 42 -5.10 -2.05 -0.76
C ASP A 42 -4.61 -0.86 0.04
N ILE A 43 -5.47 0.15 0.17
CA ILE A 43 -5.24 1.30 1.03
C ILE A 43 -6.27 1.23 2.14
N TYR A 44 -5.82 1.23 3.39
CA TYR A 44 -6.73 1.14 4.53
C TYR A 44 -6.19 1.91 5.72
N GLU A 45 -7.08 2.25 6.64
CA GLU A 45 -6.71 2.90 7.88
C GLU A 45 -6.58 1.86 8.98
N LYS A 46 -5.64 2.09 9.89
CA LYS A 46 -5.47 1.24 11.06
C LYS A 46 -5.32 2.10 12.30
N ASP A 47 -5.99 1.68 13.38
CA ASP A 47 -5.86 2.36 14.66
C ASP A 47 -4.62 1.83 15.38
N VAL A 48 -3.73 2.76 15.74
CA VAL A 48 -2.53 2.46 16.52
C VAL A 48 -2.64 3.23 17.84
N SER A 49 -2.69 2.51 18.91
CA SER A 49 -2.83 3.09 20.25
C SER A 49 -1.52 3.02 21.03
#